data_cb316cffae756747b0d01fd229a48635
#
_entry.id   cb316cffae756747b0d01fd229a48635
#
_cell.length_a   1.000
_cell.length_b   1.000
_cell.length_c   1.000
_cell.angle_alpha   90.00
_cell.angle_beta   90.00
_cell.angle_gamma   90.00
#
_symmetry.space_group_name_H-M   'P 1'
#
loop_
_entity.id
_entity.type
_entity.pdbx_description
1 polymer ?
#
loop_
_entity_poly.entity_id
_entity_poly.type
_entity_poly.pdbx_seq_one_letter_code
_entity_poly.pdbx_strand_id
1 'polypeptide(L)'
;MFYLDTSVLVAYYCPESISETVEKFFLEIKQPAISQLTELELVSAISRKIRENNLTIENGNKIIAQFQSHFEKKLFKIIHVQSEHYQLARNWISQFSTPLRTLDALHLAVASLNNLTVLSADYHMAKSAQYFGVDVKYFPNP
;
A
#
# COMPACT_ATOMS: atom_id res chain seq x y z
N MET A 1 -4.62 5.41 -13.33
CA MET A 1 -5.03 5.52 -11.93
C MET A 1 -4.18 4.59 -11.07
N PHE A 2 -4.01 4.93 -9.78
CA PHE A 2 -3.02 4.28 -8.93
C PHE A 2 -3.65 3.60 -7.72
N TYR A 3 -3.06 2.47 -7.33
CA TYR A 3 -3.36 1.76 -6.10
C TYR A 3 -2.16 1.83 -5.16
N LEU A 4 -2.38 2.20 -3.91
CA LEU A 4 -1.29 2.36 -2.94
C LEU A 4 -1.05 1.06 -2.19
N ASP A 5 0.14 0.51 -2.34
CA ASP A 5 0.65 -0.47 -1.40
C ASP A 5 0.91 0.21 -0.04
N THR A 6 0.80 -0.55 1.01
CA THR A 6 0.97 -0.05 2.38
C THR A 6 2.30 0.66 2.61
N SER A 7 3.38 0.18 1.98
CA SER A 7 4.71 0.80 2.13
C SER A 7 4.73 2.28 1.74
N VAL A 8 4.03 2.63 0.66
CA VAL A 8 3.93 4.01 0.19
C VAL A 8 3.03 4.83 1.10
N LEU A 9 1.92 4.27 1.55
CA LEU A 9 1.01 4.96 2.46
C LEU A 9 1.69 5.25 3.82
N VAL A 10 2.42 4.28 4.35
CA VAL A 10 3.21 4.47 5.58
C VAL A 10 4.24 5.59 5.40
N ALA A 11 4.96 5.61 4.27
CA ALA A 11 5.94 6.66 3.99
C ALA A 11 5.30 8.05 3.86
N TYR A 12 4.05 8.11 3.41
CA TYR A 12 3.33 9.37 3.34
C TYR A 12 3.01 9.94 4.72
N TYR A 13 2.60 9.09 5.65
CA TYR A 13 2.15 9.52 6.99
C TYR A 13 3.25 9.50 8.05
N CYS A 14 4.26 8.67 7.89
CA CYS A 14 5.36 8.52 8.85
C CYS A 14 6.68 8.99 8.21
N PRO A 15 7.51 9.76 8.93
CA PRO A 15 8.79 10.21 8.36
C PRO A 15 9.69 9.03 8.00
N GLU A 16 10.04 8.92 6.72
CA GLU A 16 10.94 7.91 6.16
C GLU A 16 11.77 8.55 5.04
N SER A 17 12.81 7.86 4.58
CA SER A 17 13.72 8.39 3.56
C SER A 17 13.04 8.76 2.24
N ILE A 18 11.95 8.08 1.88
CA ILE A 18 11.21 8.35 0.63
C ILE A 18 10.01 9.27 0.81
N SER A 19 9.73 9.76 2.02
CA SER A 19 8.51 10.54 2.31
C SER A 19 8.36 11.76 1.41
N GLU A 20 9.44 12.51 1.20
CA GLU A 20 9.40 13.70 0.35
C GLU A 20 9.06 13.34 -1.11
N THR A 21 9.66 12.28 -1.64
CA THR A 21 9.39 11.81 -2.99
C THR A 21 7.92 11.38 -3.15
N VAL A 22 7.40 10.67 -2.16
CA VAL A 22 6.00 10.21 -2.13
C VAL A 22 5.05 11.40 -2.06
N GLU A 23 5.33 12.37 -1.18
CA GLU A 23 4.50 13.57 -1.06
C GLU A 23 4.42 14.35 -2.37
N LYS A 24 5.55 14.55 -3.03
CA LYS A 24 5.58 15.24 -4.32
C LYS A 24 4.76 14.52 -5.36
N PHE A 25 4.87 13.19 -5.41
CA PHE A 25 4.09 12.40 -6.36
C PHE A 25 2.60 12.50 -6.09
N PHE A 26 2.19 12.48 -4.82
CA PHE A 26 0.78 12.57 -4.44
C PHE A 26 0.15 13.91 -4.82
N LEU A 27 0.94 14.99 -4.89
CA LEU A 27 0.44 16.27 -5.36
C LEU A 27 0.08 16.26 -6.85
N GLU A 28 0.63 15.32 -7.61
CA GLU A 28 0.43 15.25 -9.06
C GLU A 28 -0.70 14.30 -9.47
N ILE A 29 -1.20 13.50 -8.55
CA ILE A 29 -2.23 12.49 -8.85
C ILE A 29 -3.55 12.85 -8.19
N LYS A 30 -4.64 12.33 -8.79
CA LYS A 30 -5.97 12.45 -8.23
C LYS A 30 -6.27 11.19 -7.43
N GLN A 31 -7.11 11.28 -6.46
CA GLN A 31 -7.74 10.23 -5.69
C GLN A 31 -7.15 8.80 -5.90
N PRO A 32 -5.99 8.51 -5.31
CA PRO A 32 -5.45 7.16 -5.39
C PRO A 32 -6.34 6.16 -4.68
N ALA A 33 -6.28 4.90 -5.11
CA ALA A 33 -7.08 3.83 -4.52
C ALA A 33 -6.33 3.11 -3.40
N ILE A 34 -7.07 2.71 -2.38
CA ILE A 34 -6.64 1.80 -1.33
C ILE A 34 -7.73 0.75 -1.12
N SER A 35 -7.44 -0.29 -0.36
CA SER A 35 -8.45 -1.25 0.11
C SER A 35 -8.53 -1.25 1.63
N GLN A 36 -9.49 -1.99 2.19
CA GLN A 36 -9.57 -2.20 3.64
C GLN A 36 -8.26 -2.79 4.18
N LEU A 37 -7.59 -3.60 3.34
CA LEU A 37 -6.30 -4.20 3.70
C LEU A 37 -5.23 -3.13 3.93
N THR A 38 -5.15 -2.12 3.06
CA THR A 38 -4.19 -1.02 3.19
C THR A 38 -4.39 -0.26 4.49
N GLU A 39 -5.64 0.04 4.83
CA GLU A 39 -5.98 0.72 6.08
C GLU A 39 -5.54 -0.09 7.30
N LEU A 40 -5.88 -1.37 7.32
CA LEU A 40 -5.51 -2.26 8.43
C LEU A 40 -3.99 -2.36 8.58
N GLU A 41 -3.28 -2.49 7.48
CA GLU A 41 -1.83 -2.59 7.50
C GLU A 41 -1.15 -1.28 7.91
N LEU A 42 -1.73 -0.13 7.57
CA LEU A 42 -1.24 1.16 8.04
C LEU A 42 -1.26 1.22 9.56
N VAL A 43 -2.40 0.88 10.17
CA VAL A 43 -2.54 0.87 11.63
C VAL A 43 -1.59 -0.15 12.26
N SER A 44 -1.43 -1.31 11.64
CA SER A 44 -0.49 -2.35 12.10
C SER A 44 0.96 -1.84 12.06
N ALA A 45 1.35 -1.13 10.99
CA ALA A 45 2.68 -0.55 10.88
C ALA A 45 2.94 0.52 11.95
N ILE A 46 1.95 1.36 12.22
CA ILE A 46 2.03 2.37 13.29
C ILE A 46 2.20 1.67 14.65
N SER A 47 1.42 0.64 14.91
CA SER A 47 1.52 -0.16 16.13
C SER A 47 2.92 -0.74 16.33
N ARG A 48 3.51 -1.27 15.26
CA ARG A 48 4.87 -1.82 15.31
C ARG A 48 5.91 -0.73 15.59
N LYS A 49 5.79 0.42 14.93
CA LYS A 49 6.71 1.55 15.17
C LYS A 49 6.66 2.02 16.64
N ILE A 50 5.50 1.99 17.26
CA ILE A 50 5.33 2.34 18.67
C ILE A 50 6.02 1.30 19.54
N ARG A 51 5.82 0.01 19.28
CA ARG A 51 6.47 -1.07 20.04
C ARG A 51 8.00 -1.04 19.92
N GLU A 52 8.51 -0.59 18.77
CA GLU A 52 9.95 -0.47 18.50
C GLU A 52 10.54 0.87 18.97
N ASN A 53 9.76 1.69 19.64
CA ASN A 53 10.14 3.01 20.14
C ASN A 53 10.55 4.01 19.03
N ASN A 54 10.06 3.80 17.81
CA ASN A 54 10.28 4.71 16.69
C ASN A 54 9.17 5.76 16.55
N LEU A 55 8.13 5.63 17.35
CA LEU A 55 6.99 6.53 17.33
C LEU A 55 6.34 6.52 18.72
N THR A 56 5.87 7.68 19.16
CA THR A 56 5.12 7.77 20.42
C THR A 56 3.64 7.41 20.19
N ILE A 57 2.94 6.98 21.24
CA ILE A 57 1.51 6.72 21.19
C ILE A 57 0.77 8.00 20.75
N GLU A 58 1.17 9.13 21.29
CA GLU A 58 0.55 10.43 20.93
C GLU A 58 0.68 10.71 19.44
N ASN A 59 1.88 10.57 18.88
CA ASN A 59 2.10 10.80 17.45
C ASN A 59 1.38 9.75 16.60
N GLY A 60 1.34 8.50 17.04
CA GLY A 60 0.58 7.46 16.36
C GLY A 60 -0.91 7.80 16.26
N ASN A 61 -1.50 8.28 17.34
CA ASN A 61 -2.89 8.71 17.35
C ASN A 61 -3.13 9.91 16.43
N LYS A 62 -2.19 10.85 16.36
CA LYS A 62 -2.28 11.99 15.44
C LYS A 62 -2.28 11.53 13.98
N ILE A 63 -1.43 10.58 13.63
CA ILE A 63 -1.35 10.02 12.28
C ILE A 63 -2.65 9.32 11.91
N ILE A 64 -3.18 8.50 12.81
CA ILE A 64 -4.46 7.79 12.58
C ILE A 64 -5.60 8.80 12.38
N ALA A 65 -5.64 9.86 13.19
CA ALA A 65 -6.65 10.91 13.05
C ALA A 65 -6.52 11.66 11.72
N GLN A 66 -5.30 11.95 11.28
CA GLN A 66 -5.05 12.58 9.99
C GLN A 66 -5.50 11.68 8.83
N PHE A 67 -5.16 10.40 8.89
CA PHE A 67 -5.62 9.44 7.87
C PHE A 67 -7.15 9.38 7.84
N GLN A 68 -7.79 9.31 9.01
CA GLN A 68 -9.24 9.27 9.11
C GLN A 68 -9.89 10.53 8.50
N SER A 69 -9.29 11.69 8.74
CA SER A 69 -9.75 12.95 8.12
C SER A 69 -9.65 12.90 6.60
N HIS A 70 -8.53 12.41 6.07
CA HIS A 70 -8.34 12.26 4.62
C HIS A 70 -9.35 11.26 4.03
N PHE A 71 -9.61 10.19 4.73
CA PHE A 71 -10.60 9.19 4.34
C PHE A 71 -12.00 9.81 4.24
N GLU A 72 -12.41 10.57 5.26
CA GLU A 72 -13.73 11.24 5.30
C GLU A 72 -13.87 12.29 4.21
N LYS A 73 -12.78 12.97 3.86
CA LYS A 73 -12.75 13.96 2.78
C LYS A 73 -12.67 13.31 1.39
N LYS A 74 -12.71 11.97 1.32
CA LYS A 74 -12.68 11.20 0.08
C LYS A 74 -11.43 11.45 -0.75
N LEU A 75 -10.27 11.62 -0.09
CA LEU A 75 -9.00 11.73 -0.78
C LEU A 75 -8.54 10.39 -1.36
N PHE A 76 -9.12 9.29 -0.89
CA PHE A 76 -8.85 7.94 -1.38
C PHE A 76 -10.12 7.33 -1.97
N LYS A 77 -9.96 6.56 -3.04
CA LYS A 77 -10.99 5.65 -3.52
C LYS A 77 -10.82 4.32 -2.81
N ILE A 78 -11.90 3.80 -2.22
CA ILE A 78 -11.86 2.52 -1.50
C ILE A 78 -12.33 1.42 -2.41
N ILE A 79 -11.48 0.39 -2.58
CA ILE A 79 -11.81 -0.82 -3.31
C ILE A 79 -12.03 -1.92 -2.28
N HIS A 80 -13.22 -2.51 -2.28
CA HIS A 80 -13.53 -3.61 -1.38
C HIS A 80 -12.92 -4.89 -1.90
N VAL A 81 -12.18 -5.60 -1.04
CA VAL A 81 -11.56 -6.88 -1.37
C VAL A 81 -12.65 -7.94 -1.47
N GLN A 82 -12.71 -8.62 -2.61
CA GLN A 82 -13.76 -9.60 -2.95
C GLN A 82 -13.17 -10.99 -3.11
N SER A 83 -14.04 -11.99 -3.21
CA SER A 83 -13.63 -13.39 -3.39
C SER A 83 -12.72 -13.59 -4.61
N GLU A 84 -12.99 -12.90 -5.71
CA GLU A 84 -12.17 -12.99 -6.94
C GLU A 84 -10.73 -12.49 -6.74
N HIS A 85 -10.52 -11.52 -5.85
CA HIS A 85 -9.18 -11.06 -5.50
C HIS A 85 -8.40 -12.16 -4.77
N TYR A 86 -9.06 -12.82 -3.81
CA TYR A 86 -8.46 -13.96 -3.10
C TYR A 86 -8.12 -15.10 -4.04
N GLN A 87 -9.01 -15.41 -4.98
CA GLN A 87 -8.78 -16.49 -5.95
C GLN A 87 -7.58 -16.20 -6.84
N LEU A 88 -7.45 -14.98 -7.34
CA LEU A 88 -6.31 -14.60 -8.18
C LEU A 88 -5.01 -14.64 -7.39
N ALA A 89 -5.01 -14.11 -6.17
CA ALA A 89 -3.85 -14.16 -5.28
C ALA A 89 -3.41 -15.60 -5.02
N ARG A 90 -4.37 -16.49 -4.72
CA ARG A 90 -4.11 -17.90 -4.51
C ARG A 90 -3.48 -18.54 -5.76
N ASN A 91 -4.01 -18.24 -6.94
CA ASN A 91 -3.48 -18.79 -8.19
C ASN A 91 -2.03 -18.36 -8.42
N TRP A 92 -1.70 -17.12 -8.15
CA TRP A 92 -0.34 -16.63 -8.30
C TRP A 92 0.63 -17.30 -7.32
N ILE A 93 0.25 -17.39 -6.05
CA ILE A 93 1.10 -18.02 -5.03
C ILE A 93 1.32 -19.51 -5.34
N SER A 94 0.29 -20.18 -5.83
CA SER A 94 0.36 -21.61 -6.12
C SER A 94 1.24 -21.97 -7.33
N GLN A 95 1.71 -20.99 -8.08
CA GLN A 95 2.71 -21.21 -9.13
C GLN A 95 4.13 -21.41 -8.58
N PHE A 96 4.37 -21.02 -7.32
CA PHE A 96 5.67 -21.11 -6.64
C PHE A 96 6.81 -20.44 -7.40
N SER A 97 6.50 -19.41 -8.19
CA SER A 97 7.45 -18.76 -9.10
C SER A 97 8.05 -17.46 -8.55
N THR A 98 7.49 -16.92 -7.47
CA THR A 98 7.94 -15.68 -6.84
C THR A 98 7.92 -15.83 -5.32
N PRO A 99 8.64 -14.95 -4.57
CA PRO A 99 8.59 -14.93 -3.10
C PRO A 99 7.34 -14.21 -2.57
N LEU A 100 6.29 -14.09 -3.37
CA LEU A 100 5.09 -13.32 -3.04
C LEU A 100 4.36 -13.94 -1.84
N ARG A 101 4.10 -13.11 -0.83
CA ARG A 101 3.38 -13.51 0.38
C ARG A 101 1.91 -13.14 0.28
N THR A 102 1.12 -13.67 1.21
CA THR A 102 -0.34 -13.59 1.19
C THR A 102 -0.88 -12.17 0.97
N LEU A 103 -0.46 -11.21 1.79
CA LEU A 103 -1.00 -9.86 1.74
C LEU A 103 -0.51 -9.10 0.50
N ASP A 104 0.74 -9.33 0.10
CA ASP A 104 1.29 -8.73 -1.11
C ASP A 104 0.54 -9.23 -2.36
N ALA A 105 0.29 -10.54 -2.41
CA ALA A 105 -0.49 -11.12 -3.52
C ALA A 105 -1.90 -10.52 -3.59
N LEU A 106 -2.50 -10.30 -2.43
CA LEU A 106 -3.85 -9.73 -2.37
C LEU A 106 -3.87 -8.29 -2.86
N HIS A 107 -2.89 -7.46 -2.46
CA HIS A 107 -2.75 -6.09 -2.99
C HIS A 107 -2.61 -6.10 -4.52
N LEU A 108 -1.73 -6.95 -5.05
CA LEU A 108 -1.52 -7.03 -6.49
C LEU A 108 -2.77 -7.51 -7.22
N ALA A 109 -3.52 -8.46 -6.63
CA ALA A 109 -4.75 -8.94 -7.22
C ALA A 109 -5.83 -7.85 -7.28
N VAL A 110 -5.96 -7.07 -6.22
CA VAL A 110 -6.89 -5.92 -6.21
C VAL A 110 -6.55 -4.93 -7.31
N ALA A 111 -5.28 -4.58 -7.43
CA ALA A 111 -4.83 -3.65 -8.47
C ALA A 111 -5.04 -4.22 -9.88
N SER A 112 -4.69 -5.49 -10.08
CA SER A 112 -4.80 -6.17 -11.39
C SER A 112 -6.23 -6.19 -11.89
N LEU A 113 -7.17 -6.64 -11.05
CA LEU A 113 -8.59 -6.76 -11.46
C LEU A 113 -9.28 -5.41 -11.63
N ASN A 114 -8.69 -4.33 -11.15
CA ASN A 114 -9.20 -2.97 -11.31
C ASN A 114 -8.37 -2.14 -12.32
N ASN A 115 -7.42 -2.76 -13.00
CA ASN A 115 -6.56 -2.11 -14.00
C ASN A 115 -5.82 -0.88 -13.45
N LEU A 116 -5.29 -1.01 -12.24
CA LEU A 116 -4.58 0.07 -11.55
C LEU A 116 -3.08 -0.19 -11.53
N THR A 117 -2.30 0.90 -11.63
CA THR A 117 -0.86 0.86 -11.41
C THR A 117 -0.57 0.89 -9.92
N VAL A 118 0.21 -0.06 -9.43
CA VAL A 118 0.60 -0.14 -8.02
C VAL A 118 1.73 0.84 -7.74
N LEU A 119 1.60 1.60 -6.67
CA LEU A 119 2.72 2.39 -6.12
C LEU A 119 3.28 1.63 -4.92
N SER A 120 4.56 1.28 -4.97
CA SER A 120 5.20 0.50 -3.91
C SER A 120 6.64 0.95 -3.66
N ALA A 121 7.04 0.90 -2.40
CA ALA A 121 8.42 1.07 -1.97
C ALA A 121 9.10 -0.27 -1.64
N ASP A 122 8.40 -1.38 -1.85
CA ASP A 122 8.91 -2.73 -1.61
C ASP A 122 9.44 -3.31 -2.92
N TYR A 123 10.75 -3.58 -2.95
CA TYR A 123 11.42 -4.12 -4.13
C TYR A 123 10.85 -5.47 -4.57
N HIS A 124 10.61 -6.37 -3.63
CA HIS A 124 10.10 -7.72 -3.94
C HIS A 124 8.66 -7.66 -4.46
N MET A 125 7.85 -6.78 -3.91
CA MET A 125 6.51 -6.50 -4.40
C MET A 125 6.55 -6.01 -5.85
N ALA A 126 7.41 -5.04 -6.14
CA ALA A 126 7.56 -4.48 -7.49
C ALA A 126 8.01 -5.54 -8.50
N LYS A 127 8.96 -6.38 -8.11
CA LYS A 127 9.44 -7.48 -8.96
C LYS A 127 8.34 -8.50 -9.26
N SER A 128 7.59 -8.88 -8.24
CA SER A 128 6.48 -9.82 -8.41
C SER A 128 5.37 -9.22 -9.28
N ALA A 129 5.08 -7.94 -9.11
CA ALA A 129 4.11 -7.24 -9.95
C ALA A 129 4.50 -7.34 -11.43
N GLN A 130 5.75 -7.07 -11.75
CA GLN A 130 6.26 -7.17 -13.11
C GLN A 130 6.13 -8.59 -13.65
N TYR A 131 6.45 -9.59 -12.85
CA TYR A 131 6.35 -10.99 -13.25
C TYR A 131 4.90 -11.36 -13.64
N PHE A 132 3.92 -10.88 -12.89
CA PHE A 132 2.50 -11.17 -13.16
C PHE A 132 1.82 -10.16 -14.09
N GLY A 133 2.59 -9.25 -14.68
CA GLY A 133 2.06 -8.27 -15.64
C GLY A 133 1.21 -7.18 -15.00
N VAL A 134 1.42 -6.89 -13.72
CA VAL A 134 0.77 -5.79 -13.02
C VAL A 134 1.67 -4.56 -13.14
N ASP A 135 1.12 -3.45 -13.63
CA ASP A 135 1.86 -2.20 -13.73
C ASP A 135 2.25 -1.71 -12.34
N VAL A 136 3.50 -1.30 -12.19
CA VAL A 136 4.02 -0.84 -10.90
C VAL A 136 4.96 0.35 -11.09
N LYS A 137 4.83 1.33 -10.19
CA LYS A 137 5.82 2.38 -10.00
C LYS A 137 6.51 2.12 -8.68
N TYR A 138 7.81 1.85 -8.74
CA TYR A 138 8.63 1.56 -7.57
C TYR A 138 9.32 2.84 -7.07
N PHE A 139 9.29 3.04 -5.75
CA PHE A 139 9.98 4.13 -5.06
C PHE A 139 11.19 3.56 -4.33
N PRO A 140 12.39 3.57 -4.93
CA PRO A 140 13.57 3.01 -4.28
C PRO A 140 14.02 3.86 -3.10
N ASN A 141 14.56 3.21 -2.08
CA ASN A 141 15.26 3.92 -1.01
C ASN A 141 16.53 4.54 -1.58
N PRO A 142 16.80 5.83 -1.26
CA PRO A 142 18.02 6.49 -1.73
C PRO A 142 19.27 5.89 -1.11
#